data_5436412b6321b797b59c9cca32dfe281
#
_entry.id   5436412b6321b797b59c9cca32dfe281
#
_cell.length_a   1.000
_cell.length_b   1.000
_cell.length_c   1.000
_cell.angle_alpha   90.00
_cell.angle_beta   90.00
_cell.angle_gamma   90.00
#
_symmetry.space_group_name_H-M   'P 1'
#
loop_
_entity.id
_entity.type
_entity.pdbx_description
1 polymer ?
#
loop_
_entity_poly.entity_id
_entity_poly.type
_entity_poly.pdbx_seq_one_letter_code
_entity_poly.pdbx_strand_id
1 'polypeptide(L)'
;GLTVLPRRERPNAAAIKAKVTKLLEMVQLAHLADRYPAQLSGGQKQRVALARALAVEPQILLLDEPFGALDAQVRKELRRWLRQLHEELKFTSVFVTHDQEEATEVADRVVVMSQGNIEQADAPDQVWREPATRFVLEFMGEVNRLQGTIRGGQFHVGAHRWPLGYTPA
;
A
#
# COMPACT_ATOMS: atom_id res chain seq x y z
N GLY A 1 -24.24 -4.02 -0.30
CA GLY A 1 -23.59 -4.59 -1.48
C GLY A 1 -24.55 -5.50 -2.26
N LEU A 2 -24.38 -6.81 -2.21
CA LEU A 2 -25.06 -7.78 -3.10
C LEU A 2 -26.60 -7.70 -3.09
N THR A 3 -27.21 -7.33 -1.98
CA THR A 3 -28.69 -7.18 -1.86
C THR A 3 -29.24 -5.92 -2.52
N VAL A 4 -28.39 -4.95 -2.86
CA VAL A 4 -28.78 -3.67 -3.49
C VAL A 4 -28.67 -3.72 -5.01
N LEU A 5 -28.13 -4.80 -5.58
CA LEU A 5 -28.06 -5.00 -7.02
C LEU A 5 -29.47 -5.04 -7.65
N PRO A 6 -29.62 -4.61 -8.91
CA PRO A 6 -30.85 -4.74 -9.67
C PRO A 6 -31.37 -6.18 -9.61
N ARG A 7 -32.71 -6.36 -9.61
CA ARG A 7 -33.31 -7.71 -9.45
C ARG A 7 -32.78 -8.75 -10.44
N ARG A 8 -32.44 -8.34 -11.66
CA ARG A 8 -31.91 -9.22 -12.71
C ARG A 8 -30.49 -9.72 -12.44
N GLU A 9 -29.70 -8.93 -11.70
CA GLU A 9 -28.28 -9.21 -11.40
C GLU A 9 -28.10 -9.72 -9.98
N ARG A 10 -29.15 -9.68 -9.15
CA ARG A 10 -29.10 -10.07 -7.75
C ARG A 10 -29.05 -11.59 -7.62
N PRO A 11 -27.98 -12.14 -7.01
CA PRO A 11 -27.93 -13.58 -6.70
C PRO A 11 -29.05 -13.95 -5.72
N ASN A 12 -29.47 -15.21 -5.74
CA ASN A 12 -30.41 -15.71 -4.75
C ASN A 12 -29.80 -15.77 -3.35
N ALA A 13 -30.63 -15.94 -2.31
CA ALA A 13 -30.17 -15.90 -0.92
C ALA A 13 -29.07 -16.93 -0.61
N ALA A 14 -29.15 -18.14 -1.18
CA ALA A 14 -28.15 -19.19 -0.97
C ALA A 14 -26.80 -18.79 -1.62
N ALA A 15 -26.79 -18.23 -2.82
CA ALA A 15 -25.60 -17.76 -3.51
C ALA A 15 -24.98 -16.55 -2.77
N ILE A 16 -25.80 -15.62 -2.25
CA ILE A 16 -25.30 -14.52 -1.42
C ILE A 16 -24.63 -15.07 -0.16
N LYS A 17 -25.25 -16.02 0.54
CA LYS A 17 -24.67 -16.62 1.74
C LYS A 17 -23.35 -17.31 1.43
N ALA A 18 -23.29 -18.12 0.40
CA ALA A 18 -22.05 -18.79 -0.02
C ALA A 18 -20.93 -17.79 -0.34
N LYS A 19 -21.25 -16.71 -1.09
CA LYS A 19 -20.28 -15.67 -1.42
C LYS A 19 -19.79 -14.92 -0.18
N VAL A 20 -20.68 -14.58 0.74
CA VAL A 20 -20.31 -13.92 2.02
C VAL A 20 -19.42 -14.82 2.86
N THR A 21 -19.76 -16.12 2.99
CA THR A 21 -18.92 -17.09 3.71
C THR A 21 -17.51 -17.15 3.10
N LYS A 22 -17.40 -17.32 1.78
CA LYS A 22 -16.11 -17.36 1.09
C LYS A 22 -15.29 -16.07 1.31
N LEU A 23 -15.93 -14.90 1.26
CA LEU A 23 -15.26 -13.62 1.50
C LEU A 23 -14.80 -13.50 2.97
N LEU A 24 -15.60 -13.94 3.93
CA LEU A 24 -15.21 -13.93 5.35
C LEU A 24 -14.06 -14.90 5.63
N GLU A 25 -14.02 -16.06 4.99
CA GLU A 25 -12.89 -17.00 5.04
C GLU A 25 -11.63 -16.36 4.47
N MET A 26 -11.72 -15.75 3.30
CA MET A 26 -10.63 -15.05 2.62
C MET A 26 -10.01 -13.94 3.49
N VAL A 27 -10.85 -13.16 4.19
CA VAL A 27 -10.37 -12.13 5.12
C VAL A 27 -10.09 -12.66 6.54
N GLN A 28 -10.15 -13.98 6.76
CA GLN A 28 -9.89 -14.67 8.02
C GLN A 28 -10.83 -14.25 9.16
N LEU A 29 -12.08 -13.90 8.84
CA LEU A 29 -13.10 -13.46 9.79
C LEU A 29 -14.35 -14.37 9.83
N ALA A 30 -14.28 -15.60 9.29
CA ALA A 30 -15.41 -16.53 9.27
C ALA A 30 -15.96 -16.79 10.67
N HIS A 31 -15.09 -16.88 11.70
CA HIS A 31 -15.46 -17.09 13.10
C HIS A 31 -16.20 -15.89 13.75
N LEU A 32 -16.24 -14.74 13.06
CA LEU A 32 -16.91 -13.51 13.51
C LEU A 32 -18.15 -13.17 12.65
N ALA A 33 -18.64 -14.12 11.84
CA ALA A 33 -19.73 -13.88 10.91
C ALA A 33 -21.01 -13.29 11.56
N ASP A 34 -21.27 -13.68 12.81
CA ASP A 34 -22.46 -13.25 13.56
C ASP A 34 -22.22 -12.00 14.44
N ARG A 35 -21.02 -11.42 14.37
CA ARG A 35 -20.69 -10.21 15.14
C ARG A 35 -21.14 -8.94 14.44
N TYR A 36 -21.60 -8.00 15.23
CA TYR A 36 -21.92 -6.65 14.75
C TYR A 36 -20.63 -5.81 14.61
N PRO A 37 -20.61 -4.81 13.72
CA PRO A 37 -19.44 -3.95 13.51
C PRO A 37 -18.89 -3.29 14.78
N ALA A 38 -19.75 -2.96 15.75
CA ALA A 38 -19.33 -2.39 17.04
C ALA A 38 -18.49 -3.36 17.89
N GLN A 39 -18.58 -4.65 17.64
CA GLN A 39 -17.88 -5.72 18.38
C GLN A 39 -16.55 -6.11 17.71
N LEU A 40 -16.20 -5.45 16.61
CA LEU A 40 -14.99 -5.72 15.84
C LEU A 40 -13.89 -4.73 16.17
N SER A 41 -12.62 -5.19 16.18
CA SER A 41 -11.46 -4.31 16.28
C SER A 41 -11.31 -3.43 15.02
N GLY A 42 -10.45 -2.41 15.05
CA GLY A 42 -10.16 -1.55 13.91
C GLY A 42 -9.73 -2.34 12.68
N GLY A 43 -8.76 -3.23 12.81
CA GLY A 43 -8.29 -4.08 11.71
C GLY A 43 -9.33 -5.07 11.20
N GLN A 44 -10.19 -5.62 12.07
CA GLN A 44 -11.30 -6.47 11.65
C GLN A 44 -12.33 -5.68 10.84
N LYS A 45 -12.66 -4.45 11.26
CA LYS A 45 -13.53 -3.54 10.49
C LYS A 45 -12.96 -3.24 9.12
N GLN A 46 -11.65 -3.00 9.03
CA GLN A 46 -10.96 -2.72 7.77
C GLN A 46 -11.03 -3.93 6.82
N ARG A 47 -10.77 -5.15 7.32
CA ARG A 47 -10.90 -6.38 6.53
C ARG A 47 -12.34 -6.61 6.06
N VAL A 48 -13.34 -6.31 6.88
CA VAL A 48 -14.76 -6.38 6.48
C VAL A 48 -15.08 -5.33 5.40
N ALA A 49 -14.54 -4.11 5.51
CA ALA A 49 -14.74 -3.08 4.48
C ALA A 49 -14.15 -3.52 3.13
N LEU A 50 -12.97 -4.13 3.15
CA LEU A 50 -12.33 -4.67 1.94
C LEU A 50 -13.12 -5.85 1.36
N ALA A 51 -13.58 -6.81 2.20
CA ALA A 51 -14.44 -7.90 1.76
C ALA A 51 -15.74 -7.38 1.11
N ARG A 52 -16.33 -6.30 1.64
CA ARG A 52 -17.49 -5.63 1.04
C ARG A 52 -17.18 -5.04 -0.34
N ALA A 53 -16.01 -4.42 -0.52
CA ALA A 53 -15.58 -3.87 -1.79
C ALA A 53 -15.37 -4.99 -2.82
N LEU A 54 -14.75 -6.09 -2.42
CA LEU A 54 -14.52 -7.27 -3.28
C LEU A 54 -15.81 -8.06 -3.60
N ALA A 55 -16.86 -7.92 -2.79
CA ALA A 55 -18.11 -8.67 -3.00
C ALA A 55 -18.79 -8.40 -4.35
N VAL A 56 -18.55 -7.26 -4.94
CA VAL A 56 -19.10 -6.87 -6.25
C VAL A 56 -18.15 -7.20 -7.42
N GLU A 57 -17.02 -7.87 -7.13
CA GLU A 57 -16.00 -8.27 -8.12
C GLU A 57 -15.55 -7.10 -9.01
N PRO A 58 -15.02 -6.02 -8.40
CA PRO A 58 -14.62 -4.86 -9.16
C PRO A 58 -13.40 -5.18 -10.04
N GLN A 59 -13.34 -4.59 -11.23
CA GLN A 59 -12.14 -4.68 -12.08
C GLN A 59 -10.99 -3.86 -11.50
N ILE A 60 -11.29 -2.75 -10.84
CA ILE A 60 -10.32 -1.86 -10.19
C ILE A 60 -10.79 -1.58 -8.76
N LEU A 61 -9.91 -1.75 -7.80
CA LEU A 61 -10.13 -1.43 -6.40
C LEU A 61 -9.35 -0.16 -6.03
N LEU A 62 -10.07 0.85 -5.56
CA LEU A 62 -9.47 2.10 -5.08
C LEU A 62 -9.54 2.14 -3.56
N LEU A 63 -8.40 2.37 -2.91
CA LEU A 63 -8.27 2.41 -1.45
C LEU A 63 -7.60 3.73 -1.05
N ASP A 64 -8.23 4.47 -0.17
CA ASP A 64 -7.68 5.71 0.38
C ASP A 64 -7.27 5.45 1.83
N GLU A 65 -5.97 5.59 2.11
CA GLU A 65 -5.33 5.33 3.40
C GLU A 65 -5.82 4.04 4.12
N PRO A 66 -5.73 2.86 3.45
CA PRO A 66 -6.37 1.64 3.97
C PRO A 66 -5.82 1.14 5.30
N PHE A 67 -4.70 1.68 5.76
CA PHE A 67 -4.01 1.24 6.97
C PHE A 67 -3.90 2.33 8.06
N GLY A 68 -4.31 3.58 7.77
CA GLY A 68 -4.01 4.75 8.59
C GLY A 68 -4.53 4.72 10.04
N ALA A 69 -5.65 4.06 10.32
CA ALA A 69 -6.29 4.04 11.65
C ALA A 69 -5.93 2.81 12.50
N LEU A 70 -4.85 2.09 12.15
CA LEU A 70 -4.48 0.82 12.78
C LEU A 70 -3.20 0.95 13.62
N ASP A 71 -3.10 0.15 14.70
CA ASP A 71 -1.85 -0.03 15.40
C ASP A 71 -0.79 -0.73 14.52
N ALA A 72 0.49 -0.59 14.88
CA ALA A 72 1.61 -1.05 14.05
C ALA A 72 1.57 -2.55 13.75
N GLN A 73 1.18 -3.38 14.73
CA GLN A 73 1.11 -4.83 14.55
C GLN A 73 0.01 -5.23 13.58
N VAL A 74 -1.19 -4.69 13.77
CA VAL A 74 -2.35 -4.96 12.91
C VAL A 74 -2.12 -4.44 11.50
N ARG A 75 -1.47 -3.27 11.36
CA ARG A 75 -1.07 -2.70 10.08
C ARG A 75 -0.16 -3.64 9.29
N LYS A 76 0.88 -4.15 9.93
CA LYS A 76 1.82 -5.10 9.30
C LYS A 76 1.14 -6.39 8.85
N GLU A 77 0.24 -6.95 9.68
CA GLU A 77 -0.53 -8.15 9.33
C GLU A 77 -1.45 -7.88 8.13
N LEU A 78 -2.11 -6.71 8.11
CA LEU A 78 -3.04 -6.36 7.04
C LEU A 78 -2.31 -6.09 5.71
N ARG A 79 -1.13 -5.46 5.73
CA ARG A 79 -0.30 -5.26 4.53
C ARG A 79 0.08 -6.61 3.90
N ARG A 80 0.61 -7.54 4.70
CA ARG A 80 0.98 -8.88 4.22
C ARG A 80 -0.21 -9.64 3.65
N TRP A 81 -1.33 -9.57 4.37
CA TRP A 81 -2.56 -10.20 3.91
C TRP A 81 -3.08 -9.59 2.59
N LEU A 82 -3.06 -8.25 2.45
CA LEU A 82 -3.48 -7.58 1.22
C LEU A 82 -2.56 -7.97 0.04
N ARG A 83 -1.26 -8.07 0.27
CA ARG A 83 -0.30 -8.56 -0.74
C ARG A 83 -0.63 -9.98 -1.19
N GLN A 84 -0.86 -10.90 -0.27
CA GLN A 84 -1.26 -12.27 -0.59
C GLN A 84 -2.57 -12.32 -1.37
N LEU A 85 -3.55 -11.54 -0.95
CA LEU A 85 -4.84 -11.46 -1.63
C LEU A 85 -4.70 -10.96 -3.08
N HIS A 86 -3.84 -9.98 -3.30
CA HIS A 86 -3.54 -9.47 -4.63
C HIS A 86 -2.88 -10.54 -5.52
N GLU A 87 -1.95 -11.31 -4.97
CA GLU A 87 -1.29 -12.43 -5.67
C GLU A 87 -2.26 -13.56 -6.03
N GLU A 88 -3.22 -13.85 -5.15
CA GLU A 88 -4.24 -14.88 -5.38
C GLU A 88 -5.30 -14.47 -6.41
N LEU A 89 -5.82 -13.26 -6.31
CA LEU A 89 -6.96 -12.79 -7.11
C LEU A 89 -6.56 -12.01 -8.37
N LYS A 90 -5.33 -11.50 -8.44
CA LYS A 90 -4.77 -10.74 -9.58
C LYS A 90 -5.68 -9.60 -10.07
N PHE A 91 -6.32 -8.89 -9.15
CA PHE A 91 -7.12 -7.71 -9.48
C PHE A 91 -6.24 -6.45 -9.54
N THR A 92 -6.65 -5.45 -10.30
CA THR A 92 -5.97 -4.16 -10.31
C THR A 92 -6.39 -3.35 -9.07
N SER A 93 -5.42 -2.86 -8.31
CA SER A 93 -5.69 -1.98 -7.18
C SER A 93 -4.84 -0.71 -7.25
N VAL A 94 -5.42 0.40 -6.82
CA VAL A 94 -4.70 1.65 -6.57
C VAL A 94 -4.99 2.03 -5.13
N PHE A 95 -3.94 2.24 -4.34
CA PHE A 95 -4.11 2.75 -2.99
C PHE A 95 -3.26 3.99 -2.76
N VAL A 96 -3.78 4.91 -1.97
CA VAL A 96 -3.10 6.13 -1.56
C VAL A 96 -2.64 5.95 -0.12
N THR A 97 -1.40 6.29 0.15
CA THR A 97 -0.81 6.29 1.48
C THR A 97 0.25 7.37 1.61
N HIS A 98 0.50 7.83 2.81
CA HIS A 98 1.64 8.67 3.15
C HIS A 98 2.76 7.87 3.83
N ASP A 99 2.59 6.56 4.01
CA ASP A 99 3.55 5.66 4.64
C ASP A 99 4.37 4.92 3.56
N GLN A 100 5.68 5.10 3.60
CA GLN A 100 6.63 4.52 2.64
C GLN A 100 6.67 2.99 2.72
N GLU A 101 6.62 2.43 3.94
CA GLU A 101 6.61 0.97 4.12
C GLU A 101 5.37 0.34 3.50
N GLU A 102 4.21 1.01 3.61
CA GLU A 102 2.99 0.55 2.98
C GLU A 102 3.12 0.50 1.46
N ALA A 103 3.65 1.59 0.87
CA ALA A 103 3.85 1.66 -0.58
C ALA A 103 4.82 0.58 -1.07
N THR A 104 5.94 0.38 -0.38
CA THR A 104 6.99 -0.55 -0.82
C THR A 104 6.66 -2.02 -0.57
N GLU A 105 5.95 -2.36 0.51
CA GLU A 105 5.61 -3.76 0.83
C GLU A 105 4.42 -4.30 0.01
N VAL A 106 3.49 -3.43 -0.41
CA VAL A 106 2.22 -3.88 -1.01
C VAL A 106 2.18 -3.68 -2.53
N ALA A 107 2.74 -2.59 -3.05
CA ALA A 107 2.58 -2.22 -4.45
C ALA A 107 3.59 -2.91 -5.38
N ASP A 108 3.16 -3.18 -6.61
CA ASP A 108 4.05 -3.57 -7.72
C ASP A 108 4.67 -2.34 -8.39
N ARG A 109 4.01 -1.18 -8.26
CA ARG A 109 4.46 0.11 -8.78
C ARG A 109 4.11 1.22 -7.80
N VAL A 110 5.09 2.07 -7.50
CA VAL A 110 4.93 3.25 -6.65
C VAL A 110 4.92 4.50 -7.50
N VAL A 111 3.99 5.41 -7.21
CA VAL A 111 3.93 6.75 -7.79
C VAL A 111 4.12 7.76 -6.67
N VAL A 112 5.27 8.42 -6.65
CA VAL A 112 5.56 9.48 -5.69
C VAL A 112 5.05 10.79 -6.25
N MET A 113 4.24 11.50 -5.46
CA MET A 113 3.63 12.76 -5.86
C MET A 113 3.98 13.88 -4.89
N SER A 114 4.20 15.08 -5.43
CA SER A 114 4.41 16.30 -4.65
C SER A 114 3.72 17.49 -5.34
N GLN A 115 2.99 18.28 -4.57
CA GLN A 115 2.32 19.51 -5.05
C GLN A 115 1.49 19.29 -6.34
N GLY A 116 0.84 18.12 -6.46
CA GLY A 116 0.02 17.78 -7.62
C GLY A 116 0.79 17.26 -8.84
N ASN A 117 2.12 17.16 -8.76
CA ASN A 117 2.97 16.61 -9.83
C ASN A 117 3.46 15.21 -9.48
N ILE A 118 3.67 14.38 -10.50
CA ILE A 118 4.34 13.09 -10.35
C ILE A 118 5.85 13.34 -10.36
N GLU A 119 6.52 13.00 -9.27
CA GLU A 119 7.97 13.10 -9.11
C GLU A 119 8.68 11.87 -9.70
N GLN A 120 8.12 10.69 -9.46
CA GLN A 120 8.62 9.41 -9.97
C GLN A 120 7.52 8.35 -9.98
N ALA A 121 7.59 7.41 -10.93
CA ALA A 121 6.66 6.30 -11.03
C ALA A 121 7.37 5.03 -11.52
N ASP A 122 7.80 4.17 -10.59
CA ASP A 122 8.59 2.97 -10.86
C ASP A 122 8.26 1.81 -9.90
N ALA A 123 8.93 0.67 -10.08
CA ALA A 123 8.91 -0.40 -9.10
C ALA A 123 9.50 0.07 -7.76
N PRO A 124 9.05 -0.44 -6.61
CA PRO A 124 9.49 0.00 -5.29
C PRO A 124 11.00 0.03 -5.09
N ASP A 125 11.69 -1.01 -5.54
CA ASP A 125 13.15 -1.12 -5.43
C ASP A 125 13.88 -0.11 -6.33
N GLN A 126 13.33 0.25 -7.48
CA GLN A 126 13.87 1.28 -8.36
C GLN A 126 13.72 2.67 -7.76
N VAL A 127 12.55 2.99 -7.20
CA VAL A 127 12.32 4.27 -6.50
C VAL A 127 13.30 4.44 -5.33
N TRP A 128 13.61 3.34 -4.64
CA TRP A 128 14.56 3.33 -3.52
C TRP A 128 16.02 3.50 -3.97
N ARG A 129 16.44 2.78 -5.02
CA ARG A 129 17.86 2.75 -5.46
C ARG A 129 18.25 3.94 -6.30
N GLU A 130 17.31 4.44 -7.12
CA GLU A 130 17.54 5.50 -8.10
C GLU A 130 16.47 6.58 -7.99
N PRO A 131 16.41 7.32 -6.85
CA PRO A 131 15.45 8.39 -6.67
C PRO A 131 15.67 9.49 -7.71
N ALA A 132 14.62 9.80 -8.49
CA ALA A 132 14.68 10.76 -9.60
C ALA A 132 14.89 12.21 -9.14
N THR A 133 14.41 12.55 -7.93
CA THR A 133 14.53 13.89 -7.38
C THR A 133 14.99 13.84 -5.92
N ARG A 134 15.50 14.98 -5.45
CA ARG A 134 15.82 15.14 -4.04
C ARG A 134 14.61 14.90 -3.14
N PHE A 135 13.42 15.30 -3.57
CA PHE A 135 12.19 15.07 -2.82
C PHE A 135 11.94 13.56 -2.64
N VAL A 136 12.05 12.78 -3.72
CA VAL A 136 11.89 11.31 -3.65
C VAL A 136 12.90 10.68 -2.70
N LEU A 137 14.18 11.08 -2.81
CA LEU A 137 15.25 10.59 -1.91
C LEU A 137 14.92 10.86 -0.44
N GLU A 138 14.49 12.07 -0.11
CA GLU A 138 14.18 12.48 1.25
C GLU A 138 12.85 11.89 1.76
N PHE A 139 11.92 11.64 0.85
CA PHE A 139 10.63 11.03 1.18
C PHE A 139 10.77 9.53 1.40
N MET A 140 11.59 8.82 0.61
CA MET A 140 11.72 7.35 0.67
C MET A 140 12.63 6.83 1.78
N GLY A 141 13.41 7.67 2.44
CA GLY A 141 14.29 7.19 3.50
C GLY A 141 14.90 8.25 4.40
N GLU A 142 15.46 7.79 5.50
CA GLU A 142 16.29 8.64 6.35
C GLU A 142 17.62 8.91 5.65
N VAL A 143 17.83 10.14 5.19
CA VAL A 143 19.04 10.55 4.48
C VAL A 143 19.92 11.46 5.34
N ASN A 144 21.20 11.17 5.37
CA ASN A 144 22.19 12.06 5.97
C ASN A 144 22.58 13.15 4.98
N ARG A 145 22.40 14.41 5.34
CA ARG A 145 22.80 15.56 4.55
C ARG A 145 24.12 16.10 5.03
N LEU A 146 25.12 16.07 4.16
CA LEU A 146 26.42 16.65 4.45
C LEU A 146 26.67 17.80 3.48
N GLN A 147 26.98 18.98 4.01
CA GLN A 147 27.42 20.12 3.20
C GLN A 147 28.93 20.12 3.12
N GLY A 148 29.48 20.19 1.91
CA GLY A 148 30.91 20.16 1.68
C GLY A 148 31.30 20.71 0.31
N THR A 149 32.57 20.61 -0.05
CA THR A 149 33.08 21.04 -1.34
C THR A 149 33.71 19.86 -2.09
N ILE A 150 33.56 19.83 -3.40
CA ILE A 150 34.19 18.83 -4.26
C ILE A 150 35.48 19.43 -4.80
N ARG A 151 36.63 18.77 -4.54
CA ARG A 151 37.96 19.16 -5.04
C ARG A 151 38.75 17.92 -5.43
N GLY A 152 39.31 17.89 -6.64
CA GLY A 152 40.18 16.79 -7.09
C GLY A 152 39.47 15.42 -7.04
N GLY A 153 38.18 15.29 -7.35
CA GLY A 153 37.46 14.04 -7.29
C GLY A 153 37.15 13.54 -5.88
N GLN A 154 37.31 14.40 -4.86
CA GLN A 154 37.00 14.09 -3.45
C GLN A 154 35.95 15.07 -2.90
N PHE A 155 35.06 14.56 -2.06
CA PHE A 155 34.12 15.35 -1.27
C PHE A 155 34.76 15.68 0.09
N HIS A 156 34.79 16.96 0.44
CA HIS A 156 35.40 17.49 1.65
C HIS A 156 34.36 18.07 2.58
N VAL A 157 34.32 17.61 3.84
CA VAL A 157 33.49 18.16 4.92
C VAL A 157 34.37 18.38 6.14
N GLY A 158 34.73 19.62 6.45
CA GLY A 158 35.70 19.92 7.49
C GLY A 158 37.05 19.27 7.22
N ALA A 159 37.51 18.41 8.14
CA ALA A 159 38.75 17.67 8.02
C ALA A 159 38.61 16.32 7.27
N HIS A 160 37.37 15.89 7.01
CA HIS A 160 37.13 14.58 6.39
C HIS A 160 37.04 14.67 4.87
N ARG A 161 37.52 13.60 4.21
CA ARG A 161 37.59 13.48 2.75
C ARG A 161 37.06 12.11 2.34
N TRP A 162 36.16 12.08 1.34
CA TRP A 162 35.64 10.84 0.74
C TRP A 162 35.88 10.85 -0.76
N PRO A 163 36.43 9.77 -1.33
CA PRO A 163 36.50 9.66 -2.78
C PRO A 163 35.08 9.62 -3.34
N LEU A 164 34.81 10.40 -4.38
CA LEU A 164 33.56 10.27 -5.13
C LEU A 164 33.73 9.04 -6.03
N GLY A 165 32.91 7.99 -5.77
CA GLY A 165 32.80 6.83 -6.68
C GLY A 165 32.16 7.16 -8.03
N TYR A 166 31.80 8.43 -8.23
CA TYR A 166 31.15 9.00 -9.40
C TYR A 166 31.96 10.24 -9.83
N THR A 167 32.41 10.26 -11.08
CA THR A 167 32.95 11.44 -11.72
C THR A 167 31.78 12.12 -12.46
N PRO A 168 31.32 13.30 -12.02
CA PRO A 168 30.37 14.04 -12.83
C PRO A 168 31.04 14.39 -14.17
N ALA A 169 30.33 14.11 -15.25
CA ALA A 169 30.72 14.50 -16.62
C ALA A 169 30.70 16.02 -16.78
#